data_bb538d10d8f15ec185c6f04b8cf6f7cb
#
_entry.id   bb538d10d8f15ec185c6f04b8cf6f7cb
#
_cell.length_a   1.000
_cell.length_b   1.000
_cell.length_c   1.000
_cell.angle_alpha   90.00
_cell.angle_beta   90.00
_cell.angle_gamma   90.00
#
_symmetry.space_group_name_H-M   'P 1'
#
loop_
_entity.id
_entity.type
_entity.pdbx_description
1 polymer ?
#
loop_
_entity_poly.entity_id
_entity_poly.type
_entity_poly.pdbx_seq_one_letter_code
_entity_poly.pdbx_strand_id
1 'polypeptide(L)'
;PLSSQEIEDVFEMNFDYMNRAFSKLTDAPIFTYLNTLRIYNAQQLIATTDLPFQEIAYLVGIDDRYYFSKLFRKKTGMSPSEYYKEVRNCGDAERL
;
A
#
# COMPACT_ATOMS: atom_id res chain seq x y z
N PRO A 1 -3.94 1.18 -23.26
CA PRO A 1 -4.02 1.32 -21.82
C PRO A 1 -2.78 2.00 -21.26
N LEU A 2 -2.95 2.74 -20.18
CA LEU A 2 -1.84 3.41 -19.53
C LEU A 2 -0.95 2.39 -18.82
N SER A 3 0.36 2.64 -18.84
CA SER A 3 1.28 1.82 -18.07
C SER A 3 1.11 2.13 -16.59
N SER A 4 1.60 1.22 -15.74
CA SER A 4 1.55 1.44 -14.29
C SER A 4 2.30 2.72 -13.91
N GLN A 5 3.42 2.99 -14.59
CA GLN A 5 4.20 4.18 -14.31
C GLN A 5 3.45 5.46 -14.70
N GLU A 6 2.76 5.44 -15.83
CA GLU A 6 1.98 6.60 -16.26
C GLU A 6 0.84 6.88 -15.30
N ILE A 7 0.17 5.84 -14.81
CA ILE A 7 -0.89 5.99 -13.83
C ILE A 7 -0.35 6.58 -12.54
N GLU A 8 0.79 6.09 -12.08
CA GLU A 8 1.44 6.61 -10.87
C GLU A 8 1.82 8.07 -11.03
N ASP A 9 2.42 8.45 -12.17
CA ASP A 9 2.85 9.81 -12.40
C ASP A 9 1.68 10.78 -12.39
N VAL A 10 0.60 10.42 -13.09
CA VAL A 10 -0.61 11.25 -13.11
C VAL A 10 -1.22 11.34 -11.72
N PHE A 11 -1.27 10.23 -11.01
CA PHE A 11 -1.84 10.17 -9.68
C PHE A 11 -1.05 11.02 -8.70
N GLU A 12 0.27 10.93 -8.74
CA GLU A 12 1.13 11.72 -7.86
C GLU A 12 1.02 13.22 -8.14
N MET A 13 0.97 13.60 -9.40
CA MET A 13 0.80 15.00 -9.78
C MET A 13 -0.50 15.57 -9.24
N ASN A 14 -1.59 14.86 -9.47
CA ASN A 14 -2.89 15.28 -8.97
C ASN A 14 -2.94 15.28 -7.45
N PHE A 15 -2.31 14.29 -6.85
CA PHE A 15 -2.26 14.18 -5.39
C PHE A 15 -1.47 15.33 -4.78
N ASP A 16 -0.31 15.68 -5.34
CA ASP A 16 0.49 16.80 -4.84
C ASP A 16 -0.27 18.10 -4.91
N TYR A 17 -0.97 18.34 -6.01
CA TYR A 17 -1.77 19.53 -6.16
C TYR A 17 -2.88 19.59 -5.12
N MET A 18 -3.62 18.50 -4.98
CA MET A 18 -4.71 18.43 -4.02
C MET A 18 -4.21 18.55 -2.60
N ASN A 19 -3.10 17.90 -2.29
CA ASN A 19 -2.53 17.94 -0.96
C ASN A 19 -2.10 19.35 -0.57
N ARG A 20 -1.53 20.11 -1.50
CA ARG A 20 -1.16 21.50 -1.26
C ARG A 20 -2.38 22.37 -0.99
N ALA A 21 -3.46 22.12 -1.73
CA ALA A 21 -4.69 22.86 -1.54
C ALA A 21 -5.35 22.54 -0.20
N PHE A 22 -5.35 21.27 0.18
CA PHE A 22 -6.01 20.80 1.39
C PHE A 22 -5.17 20.95 2.64
N SER A 23 -3.85 20.91 2.54
CA SER A 23 -2.98 21.04 3.71
C SER A 23 -3.10 22.42 4.36
N LYS A 24 -3.60 23.40 3.64
CA LYS A 24 -3.87 24.71 4.18
C LYS A 24 -5.16 24.75 4.96
N LEU A 25 -6.03 23.77 4.77
CA LEU A 25 -7.37 23.75 5.37
C LEU A 25 -7.50 22.66 6.44
N THR A 26 -6.81 21.54 6.27
CA THR A 26 -6.92 20.38 7.17
C THR A 26 -5.58 19.66 7.26
N ASP A 27 -5.48 18.69 8.18
CA ASP A 27 -4.28 17.89 8.39
C ASP A 27 -4.18 16.73 7.40
N ALA A 28 -4.00 17.05 6.13
CA ALA A 28 -3.71 16.09 5.05
C ALA A 28 -4.54 14.79 5.05
N PRO A 29 -5.87 14.87 5.09
CA PRO A 29 -6.69 13.65 5.08
C PRO A 29 -6.57 12.86 3.79
N ILE A 30 -6.28 13.54 2.68
CA ILE A 30 -6.11 12.88 1.38
C ILE A 30 -4.88 11.99 1.38
N PHE A 31 -3.79 12.46 1.99
CA PHE A 31 -2.57 11.66 2.10
C PHE A 31 -2.82 10.40 2.94
N THR A 32 -3.54 10.55 4.04
CA THR A 32 -3.88 9.43 4.90
C THR A 32 -4.76 8.42 4.16
N TYR A 33 -5.75 8.91 3.43
CA TYR A 33 -6.64 8.06 2.65
C TYR A 33 -5.87 7.30 1.58
N LEU A 34 -4.97 7.98 0.87
CA LEU A 34 -4.16 7.36 -0.17
C LEU A 34 -3.27 6.26 0.39
N ASN A 35 -2.63 6.53 1.53
CA ASN A 35 -1.78 5.53 2.16
C ASN A 35 -2.59 4.33 2.62
N THR A 36 -3.80 4.55 3.13
CA THR A 36 -4.68 3.46 3.51
C THR A 36 -5.02 2.61 2.29
N LEU A 37 -5.32 3.23 1.17
CA LEU A 37 -5.63 2.53 -0.07
C LEU A 37 -4.43 1.74 -0.59
N ARG A 38 -3.24 2.34 -0.54
CA ARG A 38 -2.01 1.65 -0.94
C ARG A 38 -1.76 0.41 -0.11
N ILE A 39 -1.94 0.51 1.19
CA ILE A 39 -1.74 -0.64 2.08
C ILE A 39 -2.83 -1.69 1.86
N TYR A 40 -4.07 -1.29 1.63
CA TYR A 40 -5.12 -2.23 1.29
C TYR A 40 -4.77 -3.03 0.04
N ASN A 41 -4.30 -2.35 -1.00
CA ASN A 41 -3.88 -3.02 -2.23
C ASN A 41 -2.70 -3.96 -1.98
N ALA A 42 -1.75 -3.55 -1.12
CA ALA A 42 -0.63 -4.41 -0.75
C ALA A 42 -1.11 -5.67 -0.03
N GLN A 43 -2.08 -5.55 0.86
CA GLN A 43 -2.67 -6.70 1.54
C GLN A 43 -3.26 -7.69 0.54
N GLN A 44 -3.95 -7.20 -0.49
CA GLN A 44 -4.51 -8.06 -1.53
C GLN A 44 -3.41 -8.80 -2.28
N LEU A 45 -2.34 -8.11 -2.64
CA LEU A 45 -1.23 -8.73 -3.35
C LEU A 45 -0.50 -9.76 -2.50
N ILE A 46 -0.33 -9.49 -1.21
CA ILE A 46 0.29 -10.46 -0.31
C ILE A 46 -0.58 -11.70 -0.17
N ALA A 47 -1.88 -11.54 -0.11
CA ALA A 47 -2.81 -12.65 0.05
C ALA A 47 -2.96 -13.49 -1.22
N THR A 48 -2.77 -12.90 -2.40
CA THR A 48 -3.09 -13.56 -3.67
C THR A 48 -1.87 -13.88 -4.52
N THR A 49 -0.67 -13.44 -4.17
CA THR A 49 0.54 -13.68 -4.94
C THR A 49 1.69 -14.06 -4.03
N ASP A 50 2.79 -14.50 -4.65
CA ASP A 50 4.04 -14.78 -3.94
C ASP A 50 5.13 -13.77 -4.33
N LEU A 51 4.73 -12.58 -4.76
CA LEU A 51 5.68 -11.54 -5.13
C LEU A 51 6.52 -11.10 -3.94
N PRO A 52 7.79 -10.74 -4.16
CA PRO A 52 8.60 -10.15 -3.09
C PRO A 52 7.97 -8.86 -2.57
N PHE A 53 8.17 -8.59 -1.29
CA PHE A 53 7.58 -7.40 -0.69
C PHE A 53 8.07 -6.10 -1.34
N GLN A 54 9.33 -6.09 -1.80
CA GLN A 54 9.87 -4.94 -2.51
C GLN A 54 9.08 -4.66 -3.79
N GLU A 55 8.70 -5.71 -4.49
CA GLU A 55 7.92 -5.56 -5.71
C GLU A 55 6.49 -5.14 -5.42
N ILE A 56 5.91 -5.70 -4.36
CA ILE A 56 4.57 -5.29 -3.92
C ILE A 56 4.56 -3.81 -3.54
N ALA A 57 5.58 -3.36 -2.81
CA ALA A 57 5.69 -1.96 -2.44
C ALA A 57 5.73 -1.08 -3.68
N TYR A 58 6.53 -1.45 -4.66
CA TYR A 58 6.63 -0.71 -5.92
C TYR A 58 5.28 -0.65 -6.62
N LEU A 59 4.59 -1.78 -6.70
CA LEU A 59 3.30 -1.87 -7.41
C LEU A 59 2.23 -1.01 -6.78
N VAL A 60 2.26 -0.83 -5.47
CA VAL A 60 1.28 0.02 -4.81
C VAL A 60 1.72 1.48 -4.68
N GLY A 61 2.88 1.81 -5.25
CA GLY A 61 3.34 3.19 -5.35
C GLY A 61 4.25 3.64 -4.23
N ILE A 62 4.92 2.71 -3.55
CA ILE A 62 5.86 3.03 -2.48
C ILE A 62 7.24 2.51 -2.87
N ASP A 63 8.16 3.43 -3.20
CA ASP A 63 9.49 3.06 -3.68
C ASP A 63 10.41 2.53 -2.60
N ASP A 64 10.24 3.01 -1.37
CA ASP A 64 11.13 2.65 -0.27
C ASP A 64 10.55 1.48 0.52
N ARG A 65 11.26 0.36 0.49
CA ARG A 65 10.86 -0.86 1.18
C ARG A 65 10.74 -0.66 2.70
N TYR A 66 11.64 0.11 3.28
CA TYR A 66 11.58 0.37 4.72
C TYR A 66 10.37 1.21 5.09
N TYR A 67 10.11 2.23 4.30
CA TYR A 67 8.93 3.05 4.50
C TYR A 67 7.67 2.23 4.32
N PHE A 68 7.66 1.35 3.32
CA PHE A 68 6.53 0.46 3.09
C PHE A 68 6.24 -0.41 4.31
N SER A 69 7.29 -1.03 4.88
CA SER A 69 7.13 -1.89 6.05
C SER A 69 6.60 -1.12 7.25
N LYS A 70 7.13 0.07 7.49
CA LYS A 70 6.66 0.92 8.59
C LYS A 70 5.21 1.32 8.41
N LEU A 71 4.85 1.73 7.19
CA LEU A 71 3.49 2.16 6.91
C LEU A 71 2.52 0.99 7.01
N PHE A 72 2.91 -0.17 6.49
CA PHE A 72 2.11 -1.38 6.56
C PHE A 72 1.81 -1.73 8.02
N ARG A 73 2.83 -1.74 8.85
CA ARG A 73 2.66 -2.06 10.27
C ARG A 73 1.80 -1.01 10.98
N LYS A 74 1.99 0.25 10.65
CA LYS A 74 1.19 1.33 11.24
C LYS A 74 -0.29 1.17 10.89
N LYS A 75 -0.60 0.77 9.67
CA LYS A 75 -1.99 0.67 9.20
C LYS A 75 -2.67 -0.63 9.59
N THR A 76 -1.92 -1.73 9.65
CA THR A 76 -2.50 -3.06 9.87
C THR A 76 -2.18 -3.65 11.23
N GLY A 77 -1.17 -3.11 11.93
CA GLY A 77 -0.71 -3.67 13.19
C GLY A 77 0.28 -4.82 13.03
N MET A 78 0.57 -5.23 11.80
CA MET A 78 1.50 -6.32 11.51
C MET A 78 2.49 -5.91 10.44
N SER A 79 3.69 -6.50 10.47
CA SER A 79 4.62 -6.34 9.36
C SER A 79 4.12 -7.12 8.14
N PRO A 80 4.62 -6.81 6.92
CA PRO A 80 4.25 -7.60 5.75
C PRO A 80 4.53 -9.10 5.91
N SER A 81 5.65 -9.47 6.55
CA SER A 81 5.98 -10.87 6.81
C SER A 81 4.98 -11.52 7.75
N GLU A 82 4.63 -10.83 8.82
CA GLU A 82 3.65 -11.34 9.77
C GLU A 82 2.29 -11.52 9.10
N TYR A 83 1.90 -10.55 8.30
CA TYR A 83 0.63 -10.62 7.58
C TYR A 83 0.61 -11.79 6.58
N TYR A 84 1.72 -11.99 5.86
CA TYR A 84 1.85 -13.11 4.93
C TYR A 84 1.62 -14.45 5.64
N LYS A 85 2.27 -14.63 6.78
CA LYS A 85 2.10 -15.86 7.56
C LYS A 85 0.67 -16.03 8.05
N GLU A 86 0.07 -14.94 8.50
CA GLU A 86 -1.29 -14.97 9.01
C GLU A 86 -2.28 -15.43 7.95
N VAL A 87 -2.24 -14.83 6.76
CA VAL A 87 -3.19 -15.18 5.69
C VAL A 87 -2.93 -16.58 5.14
N ARG A 88 -1.67 -17.05 5.11
CA ARG A 88 -1.37 -18.41 4.66
C ARG A 88 -1.83 -19.44 5.68
N ASN A 89 -1.63 -19.17 6.96
CA ASN A 89 -2.09 -20.08 8.01
C ASN A 89 -3.60 -20.17 8.03
N CYS A 90 -4.29 -19.07 7.88
CA CYS A 90 -5.75 -19.06 7.82
C CYS A 90 -6.25 -19.85 6.61
N GLY A 91 -5.60 -19.68 5.46
CA GLY A 91 -5.93 -20.43 4.25
C GLY A 91 -5.77 -21.92 4.44
N ASP A 92 -4.68 -22.33 5.07
CA ASP A 92 -4.41 -23.74 5.34
C ASP A 92 -5.43 -24.31 6.32
N ALA A 93 -5.77 -23.55 7.34
CA ALA A 93 -6.77 -23.98 8.33
C ALA A 93 -8.14 -24.19 7.68
N GLU A 94 -8.51 -23.34 6.75
CA GLU A 94 -9.78 -23.45 6.04
C GLU A 94 -9.83 -24.67 5.13
N ARG A 95 -8.69 -25.12 4.64
CA ARG A 95 -8.63 -26.31 3.79
C ARG A 95 -8.77 -27.60 4.57
N LEU A 96 -8.53 -27.54 5.84
CA LEU A 96 -8.65 -28.70 6.71
C LEU A 96 -10.10 -28.87 7.14
#